data_83e0690b5d1efad06309545b46ceb258
#
_entry.id   83e0690b5d1efad06309545b46ceb258
#
_cell.length_a   1.000
_cell.length_b   1.000
_cell.length_c   1.000
_cell.angle_alpha   90.00
_cell.angle_beta   90.00
_cell.angle_gamma   90.00
#
_symmetry.space_group_name_H-M   'P 1'
#
loop_
_entity.id
_entity.type
_entity.pdbx_description
1 polymer ?
#
loop_
_entity_poly.entity_id
_entity_poly.type
_entity_poly.pdbx_seq_one_letter_code
_entity_poly.pdbx_strand_id
1 'polypeptide(L)'
;GALIFSNFVNRAGLPDGLLALVTGNDLSPLMVIIVILCIYVVLGCVFESLSMLLLTIPIFFPVVKELGYAGLSPEQILVWFGIVAVVVTEISLITPPVGLNVFVLSGVVKDVSTGTVFKGVTPFWCVDIIRLAILVAIPAISLCLPQLFYH
;
A
#
# COMPACT_ATOMS: atom_id res chain seq x y z
N GLY A 1 11.06 7.64 16.44
CA GLY A 1 11.65 6.46 15.77
C GLY A 1 11.49 6.54 14.25
N ALA A 2 10.27 6.67 13.71
CA ALA A 2 9.99 6.61 12.28
C ALA A 2 10.74 7.66 11.44
N LEU A 3 10.82 8.92 11.89
CA LEU A 3 11.56 9.98 11.19
C LEU A 3 13.07 9.70 11.16
N ILE A 4 13.64 9.15 12.24
CA ILE A 4 15.06 8.79 12.30
C ILE A 4 15.32 7.63 11.33
N PHE A 5 14.45 6.62 11.32
CA PHE A 5 14.54 5.50 10.40
C PHE A 5 14.42 5.95 8.95
N SER A 6 13.45 6.80 8.63
CA SER A 6 13.29 7.38 7.29
C SER A 6 14.56 8.11 6.81
N ASN A 7 15.16 8.95 7.67
CA ASN A 7 16.42 9.62 7.36
C ASN A 7 17.58 8.65 7.17
N PHE A 8 17.64 7.60 7.99
CA PHE A 8 18.66 6.55 7.85
C PHE A 8 18.52 5.81 6.51
N VAL A 9 17.32 5.38 6.17
CA VAL A 9 17.02 4.65 4.93
C VAL A 9 17.37 5.48 3.69
N ASN A 10 16.99 6.78 3.69
CA ASN A 10 17.34 7.69 2.59
C ASN A 10 18.85 7.90 2.48
N ARG A 11 19.55 8.09 3.61
CA ARG A 11 21.01 8.24 3.60
C ARG A 11 21.77 6.95 3.26
N ALA A 12 21.19 5.81 3.58
CA ALA A 12 21.73 4.50 3.21
C ALA A 12 21.56 4.19 1.70
N GLY A 13 20.84 5.05 0.95
CA GLY A 13 20.62 4.89 -0.50
C GLY A 13 19.69 3.73 -0.85
N LEU A 14 18.83 3.29 0.09
CA LEU A 14 17.91 2.19 -0.18
C LEU A 14 16.94 2.50 -1.34
N PRO A 15 16.30 3.69 -1.43
CA PRO A 15 15.46 4.04 -2.56
C PRO A 15 16.22 4.02 -3.89
N ASP A 16 17.45 4.56 -3.91
CA ASP A 16 18.29 4.60 -5.11
C ASP A 16 18.71 3.19 -5.55
N GLY A 17 19.04 2.31 -4.59
CA GLY A 17 19.32 0.91 -4.84
C GLY A 17 18.13 0.15 -5.42
N LEU A 18 16.92 0.39 -4.90
CA LEU A 18 15.69 -0.19 -5.44
C LEU A 18 15.40 0.34 -6.84
N LEU A 19 15.56 1.64 -7.07
CA LEU A 19 15.39 2.24 -8.39
C LEU A 19 16.35 1.64 -9.40
N ALA A 20 17.64 1.49 -9.05
CA ALA A 20 18.64 0.86 -9.90
C ALA A 20 18.30 -0.60 -10.26
N LEU A 21 17.76 -1.37 -9.30
CA LEU A 21 17.29 -2.73 -9.56
C LEU A 21 16.12 -2.76 -10.53
N VAL A 22 15.18 -1.85 -10.39
CA VAL A 22 13.98 -1.78 -11.23
C VAL A 22 14.35 -1.35 -12.65
N THR A 23 15.15 -0.30 -12.81
CA THR A 23 15.58 0.21 -14.12
C THR A 23 16.56 -0.73 -14.82
N GLY A 24 17.43 -1.39 -14.06
CA GLY A 24 18.39 -2.36 -14.59
C GLY A 24 17.76 -3.64 -15.13
N ASN A 25 16.54 -3.97 -14.73
CA ASN A 25 15.80 -5.14 -15.21
C ASN A 25 14.64 -4.79 -16.16
N ASP A 26 14.54 -3.55 -16.65
CA ASP A 26 13.49 -3.06 -17.55
C ASP A 26 12.05 -3.40 -17.04
N LEU A 27 11.84 -3.33 -15.73
CA LEU A 27 10.55 -3.62 -15.12
C LEU A 27 9.55 -2.52 -15.45
N SER A 28 8.36 -2.90 -15.91
CA SER A 28 7.30 -1.93 -16.17
C SER A 28 6.84 -1.26 -14.87
N PRO A 29 6.46 0.03 -14.88
CA PRO A 29 5.97 0.73 -13.69
C PRO A 29 4.81 0.00 -12.99
N LEU A 30 3.91 -0.61 -13.78
CA LEU A 30 2.81 -1.40 -13.24
C LEU A 30 3.29 -2.61 -12.44
N MET A 31 4.31 -3.34 -12.95
CA MET A 31 4.88 -4.48 -12.26
C MET A 31 5.50 -4.08 -10.91
N VAL A 32 6.21 -2.95 -10.89
CA VAL A 32 6.80 -2.41 -9.66
C VAL A 32 5.72 -2.08 -8.63
N ILE A 33 4.63 -1.44 -9.05
CA ILE A 33 3.49 -1.14 -8.18
C ILE A 33 2.89 -2.43 -7.63
N ILE A 34 2.65 -3.44 -8.46
CA ILE A 34 2.12 -4.73 -8.00
C ILE A 34 3.04 -5.37 -6.94
N VAL A 35 4.35 -5.36 -7.17
CA VAL A 35 5.33 -5.87 -6.19
C VAL A 35 5.25 -5.10 -4.88
N ILE A 36 5.19 -3.77 -4.93
CA ILE A 36 5.03 -2.92 -3.74
C ILE A 36 3.73 -3.27 -2.99
N LEU A 37 2.61 -3.43 -3.70
CA LEU A 37 1.34 -3.81 -3.09
C LEU A 37 1.40 -5.19 -2.42
N CYS A 38 2.07 -6.17 -3.04
CA CYS A 38 2.31 -7.48 -2.42
C CYS A 38 3.15 -7.36 -1.14
N ILE A 39 4.18 -6.49 -1.14
CA ILE A 39 4.98 -6.22 0.06
C ILE A 39 4.11 -5.62 1.16
N TYR A 40 3.22 -4.66 0.84
CA TYR A 40 2.28 -4.10 1.81
C TYR A 40 1.36 -5.15 2.42
N VAL A 41 0.83 -6.06 1.61
CA VAL A 41 -0.01 -7.17 2.12
C VAL A 41 0.75 -8.05 3.10
N VAL A 42 2.01 -8.38 2.81
CA VAL A 42 2.87 -9.18 3.70
C VAL A 42 3.20 -8.42 4.98
N LEU A 43 3.59 -7.15 4.86
CA LEU A 43 3.94 -6.31 6.02
C LEU A 43 2.73 -6.08 6.94
N GLY A 44 1.54 -5.92 6.40
CA GLY A 44 0.31 -5.75 7.17
C GLY A 44 -0.10 -6.98 7.99
N CYS A 45 0.52 -8.14 7.75
CA CYS A 45 0.39 -9.29 8.63
C CYS A 45 1.11 -9.10 9.98
N VAL A 46 2.08 -8.17 10.05
CA VAL A 46 2.97 -8.01 11.22
C VAL A 46 2.89 -6.60 11.81
N PHE A 47 2.73 -5.59 10.96
CA PHE A 47 2.73 -4.18 11.36
C PHE A 47 1.31 -3.63 11.45
N GLU A 48 1.14 -2.71 12.36
CA GLU A 48 -0.05 -1.85 12.45
C GLU A 48 0.01 -0.78 11.33
N SER A 49 -1.15 -0.29 10.87
CA SER A 49 -1.29 0.53 9.67
C SER A 49 -0.43 1.80 9.68
N LEU A 50 -0.47 2.57 10.78
CA LEU A 50 0.24 3.84 10.87
C LEU A 50 1.76 3.62 10.85
N SER A 51 2.26 2.65 11.60
CA SER A 51 3.68 2.30 11.65
C SER A 51 4.17 1.84 10.27
N MET A 52 3.38 1.01 9.60
CA MET A 52 3.69 0.52 8.25
C MET A 52 3.82 1.68 7.25
N LEU A 53 2.85 2.59 7.20
CA LEU A 53 2.87 3.73 6.29
C LEU A 53 4.06 4.65 6.57
N LEU A 54 4.32 4.98 7.83
CA LEU A 54 5.45 5.85 8.22
C LEU A 54 6.82 5.26 7.87
N LEU A 55 6.95 3.94 7.86
CA LEU A 55 8.19 3.26 7.51
C LEU A 55 8.37 3.07 6.00
N THR A 56 7.29 2.80 5.26
CA THR A 56 7.36 2.35 3.88
C THR A 56 7.21 3.47 2.85
N ILE A 57 6.39 4.51 3.12
CA ILE A 57 6.22 5.62 2.18
C ILE A 57 7.55 6.30 1.83
N PRO A 58 8.45 6.61 2.78
CA PRO A 58 9.75 7.22 2.46
C PRO A 58 10.64 6.36 1.56
N ILE A 59 10.39 5.05 1.52
CA ILE A 59 11.16 4.09 0.71
C ILE A 59 10.56 3.98 -0.69
N PHE A 60 9.24 3.74 -0.77
CA PHE A 60 8.60 3.42 -2.04
C PHE A 60 8.18 4.64 -2.86
N PHE A 61 7.82 5.74 -2.21
CA PHE A 61 7.38 6.94 -2.93
C PHE A 61 8.45 7.50 -3.89
N PRO A 62 9.73 7.66 -3.50
CA PRO A 62 10.77 8.09 -4.43
C PRO A 62 10.88 7.18 -5.66
N VAL A 63 10.82 5.86 -5.48
CA VAL A 63 10.90 4.88 -6.56
C VAL A 63 9.71 5.04 -7.53
N VAL A 64 8.48 5.12 -7.01
CA VAL A 64 7.29 5.28 -7.86
C VAL A 64 7.28 6.63 -8.58
N LYS A 65 7.76 7.68 -7.93
CA LYS A 65 7.88 9.02 -8.51
C LYS A 65 8.86 9.06 -9.69
N GLU A 66 10.04 8.47 -9.55
CA GLU A 66 11.08 8.45 -10.59
C GLU A 66 10.70 7.57 -11.78
N LEU A 67 10.03 6.44 -11.53
CA LEU A 67 9.53 5.57 -12.60
C LEU A 67 8.41 6.22 -13.41
N GLY A 68 7.65 7.13 -12.80
CA GLY A 68 6.42 7.65 -13.36
C GLY A 68 5.33 6.59 -13.49
N TYR A 69 4.09 7.02 -13.55
CA TYR A 69 2.96 6.11 -13.79
C TYR A 69 1.83 6.82 -14.53
N ALA A 70 1.30 6.17 -15.57
CA ALA A 70 0.12 6.62 -16.32
C ALA A 70 0.19 8.09 -16.82
N GLY A 71 1.38 8.65 -17.00
CA GLY A 71 1.56 10.04 -17.44
C GLY A 71 1.24 11.09 -16.38
N LEU A 72 1.16 10.69 -15.10
CA LEU A 72 0.87 11.59 -13.97
C LEU A 72 2.05 12.50 -13.66
N SER A 73 1.75 13.73 -13.24
CA SER A 73 2.76 14.62 -12.67
C SER A 73 3.27 14.10 -11.30
N PRO A 74 4.46 14.54 -10.84
CA PRO A 74 4.99 14.12 -9.53
C PRO A 74 4.04 14.38 -8.35
N GLU A 75 3.28 15.48 -8.41
CA GLU A 75 2.28 15.85 -7.39
C GLU A 75 1.07 14.93 -7.45
N GLN A 76 0.61 14.59 -8.64
CA GLN A 76 -0.48 13.64 -8.85
C GLN A 76 -0.08 12.23 -8.40
N ILE A 77 1.16 11.81 -8.66
CA ILE A 77 1.70 10.54 -8.16
C ILE A 77 1.70 10.50 -6.63
N LEU A 78 2.07 11.60 -5.96
CA LEU A 78 2.06 11.68 -4.51
C LEU A 78 0.67 11.41 -3.93
N VAL A 79 -0.35 12.09 -4.46
CA VAL A 79 -1.74 11.93 -4.00
C VAL A 79 -2.27 10.54 -4.31
N TRP A 80 -2.10 10.09 -5.56
CA TRP A 80 -2.57 8.78 -6.00
C TRP A 80 -1.90 7.64 -5.22
N PHE A 81 -0.58 7.65 -5.14
CA PHE A 81 0.17 6.61 -4.41
C PHE A 81 -0.17 6.61 -2.91
N GLY A 82 -0.36 7.78 -2.31
CA GLY A 82 -0.82 7.91 -0.93
C GLY A 82 -2.18 7.21 -0.71
N ILE A 83 -3.14 7.43 -1.60
CA ILE A 83 -4.47 6.78 -1.54
C ILE A 83 -4.32 5.25 -1.71
N VAL A 84 -3.56 4.81 -2.70
CA VAL A 84 -3.32 3.38 -2.95
C VAL A 84 -2.63 2.71 -1.76
N ALA A 85 -1.63 3.36 -1.16
CA ALA A 85 -0.91 2.86 0.00
C ALA A 85 -1.83 2.71 1.23
N VAL A 86 -2.71 3.68 1.48
CA VAL A 86 -3.70 3.58 2.56
C VAL A 86 -4.67 2.42 2.30
N VAL A 87 -5.23 2.32 1.10
CA VAL A 87 -6.19 1.27 0.75
C VAL A 87 -5.58 -0.12 0.88
N VAL A 88 -4.36 -0.35 0.37
CA VAL A 88 -3.71 -1.66 0.51
C VAL A 88 -3.35 -1.99 1.95
N THR A 89 -2.98 -0.98 2.75
CA THR A 89 -2.72 -1.13 4.18
C THR A 89 -3.97 -1.64 4.91
N GLU A 90 -5.13 -1.02 4.69
CA GLU A 90 -6.39 -1.47 5.30
C GLU A 90 -6.78 -2.89 4.87
N ILE A 91 -6.62 -3.21 3.60
CA ILE A 91 -6.84 -4.57 3.08
C ILE A 91 -5.93 -5.58 3.77
N SER A 92 -4.66 -5.25 3.97
CA SER A 92 -3.67 -6.16 4.56
C SER A 92 -4.02 -6.58 5.99
N LEU A 93 -4.64 -5.69 6.77
CA LEU A 93 -5.06 -5.95 8.16
C LEU A 93 -6.19 -6.98 8.29
N ILE A 94 -6.92 -7.24 7.22
CA ILE A 94 -7.99 -8.24 7.17
C ILE A 94 -7.64 -9.42 6.27
N THR A 95 -6.46 -9.40 5.65
CA THR A 95 -6.01 -10.44 4.69
C THR A 95 -5.55 -11.70 5.41
N PRO A 96 -6.04 -12.91 5.03
CA PRO A 96 -5.48 -14.16 5.51
C PRO A 96 -3.98 -14.28 5.13
N PRO A 97 -3.14 -14.98 5.92
CA PRO A 97 -3.49 -15.92 7.01
C PRO A 97 -3.58 -15.25 8.40
N VAL A 98 -3.02 -14.05 8.58
CA VAL A 98 -2.95 -13.43 9.91
C VAL A 98 -4.15 -12.51 10.14
N GLY A 99 -4.33 -11.48 9.32
CA GLY A 99 -5.42 -10.51 9.46
C GLY A 99 -5.49 -9.93 10.87
N LEU A 100 -4.58 -9.01 11.20
CA LEU A 100 -4.43 -8.51 12.58
C LEU A 100 -5.77 -8.10 13.22
N ASN A 101 -6.63 -7.39 12.47
CA ASN A 101 -7.95 -6.97 12.95
C ASN A 101 -8.88 -8.16 13.20
N VAL A 102 -8.82 -9.21 12.35
CA VAL A 102 -9.60 -10.42 12.51
C VAL A 102 -9.17 -11.19 13.77
N PHE A 103 -7.86 -11.21 14.03
CA PHE A 103 -7.29 -11.87 15.20
C PHE A 103 -7.70 -11.16 16.49
N VAL A 104 -7.62 -9.83 16.51
CA VAL A 104 -8.06 -9.01 17.65
C VAL A 104 -9.55 -9.20 17.90
N LEU A 105 -10.36 -9.16 16.84
CA LEU A 105 -11.82 -9.36 16.96
C LEU A 105 -12.17 -10.75 17.53
N SER A 106 -11.52 -11.82 17.06
CA SER A 106 -11.75 -13.17 17.60
C SER A 106 -11.32 -13.30 19.06
N GLY A 107 -10.34 -12.51 19.51
CA GLY A 107 -9.95 -12.47 20.93
C GLY A 107 -10.98 -11.79 21.85
N VAL A 108 -11.73 -10.83 21.31
CA VAL A 108 -12.77 -10.10 22.04
C VAL A 108 -14.10 -10.87 22.04
N VAL A 109 -14.48 -11.47 20.93
CA VAL A 109 -15.73 -12.23 20.77
C VAL A 109 -15.48 -13.69 21.09
N LYS A 110 -15.72 -14.07 22.34
CA LYS A 110 -15.35 -15.40 22.88
C LYS A 110 -16.11 -16.58 22.28
N ASP A 111 -17.27 -16.35 21.67
CA ASP A 111 -18.16 -17.42 21.18
C ASP A 111 -18.04 -17.67 19.66
N VAL A 112 -17.10 -17.01 18.98
CA VAL A 112 -16.96 -17.09 17.53
C VAL A 112 -15.55 -17.52 17.16
N SER A 113 -15.43 -18.56 16.33
CA SER A 113 -14.12 -19.02 15.84
C SER A 113 -13.52 -18.00 14.85
N THR A 114 -12.18 -17.87 14.84
CA THR A 114 -11.44 -17.03 13.89
C THR A 114 -11.82 -17.36 12.43
N GLY A 115 -12.05 -18.64 12.12
CA GLY A 115 -12.49 -19.06 10.78
C GLY A 115 -13.86 -18.52 10.40
N THR A 116 -14.78 -18.38 11.36
CA THR A 116 -16.10 -17.76 11.12
C THR A 116 -15.97 -16.27 10.83
N VAL A 117 -15.09 -15.58 11.56
CA VAL A 117 -14.80 -14.15 11.33
C VAL A 117 -14.21 -13.95 9.94
N PHE A 118 -13.22 -14.76 9.53
CA PHE A 118 -12.66 -14.71 8.18
C PHE A 118 -13.70 -14.92 7.09
N LYS A 119 -14.60 -15.90 7.25
CA LYS A 119 -15.70 -16.12 6.29
C LYS A 119 -16.62 -14.90 6.17
N GLY A 120 -16.90 -14.23 7.28
CA GLY A 120 -17.71 -13.00 7.28
C GLY A 120 -17.03 -11.82 6.60
N VAL A 121 -15.70 -11.72 6.71
CA VAL A 121 -14.90 -10.61 6.13
C VAL A 121 -14.58 -10.86 4.64
N THR A 122 -14.53 -12.11 4.19
CA THR A 122 -14.14 -12.48 2.81
C THR A 122 -14.89 -11.69 1.72
N PRO A 123 -16.22 -11.47 1.76
CA PRO A 123 -16.90 -10.68 0.73
C PRO A 123 -16.39 -9.23 0.64
N PHE A 124 -16.14 -8.60 1.80
CA PHE A 124 -15.59 -7.24 1.87
C PHE A 124 -14.17 -7.20 1.33
N TRP A 125 -13.33 -8.17 1.70
CA TRP A 125 -11.97 -8.33 1.18
C TRP A 125 -11.96 -8.46 -0.35
N CYS A 126 -12.86 -9.26 -0.93
CA CYS A 126 -12.97 -9.39 -2.39
C CYS A 126 -13.34 -8.05 -3.06
N VAL A 127 -14.28 -7.30 -2.51
CA VAL A 127 -14.67 -5.99 -3.01
C VAL A 127 -13.52 -5.00 -2.91
N ASP A 128 -12.77 -5.03 -1.81
CA ASP A 128 -11.62 -4.14 -1.60
C ASP A 128 -10.46 -4.44 -2.54
N ILE A 129 -10.21 -5.70 -2.87
CA ILE A 129 -9.22 -6.07 -3.91
C ILE A 129 -9.64 -5.54 -5.29
N ILE A 130 -10.93 -5.65 -5.64
CA ILE A 130 -11.45 -5.10 -6.89
C ILE A 130 -11.31 -3.57 -6.88
N ARG A 131 -11.66 -2.91 -5.78
CA ARG A 131 -11.48 -1.46 -5.60
C ARG A 131 -10.03 -1.05 -5.78
N LEU A 132 -9.10 -1.76 -5.15
CA LEU A 132 -7.66 -1.49 -5.29
C LEU A 132 -7.20 -1.65 -6.75
N ALA A 133 -7.62 -2.70 -7.43
CA ALA A 133 -7.31 -2.92 -8.84
C ALA A 133 -7.83 -1.78 -9.73
N ILE A 134 -9.04 -1.28 -9.48
CA ILE A 134 -9.63 -0.14 -10.19
C ILE A 134 -8.82 1.14 -9.93
N LEU A 135 -8.44 1.43 -8.68
CA LEU A 135 -7.65 2.62 -8.31
C LEU A 135 -6.25 2.60 -8.95
N VAL A 136 -5.67 1.42 -9.09
CA VAL A 136 -4.38 1.26 -9.80
C VAL A 136 -4.57 1.43 -11.30
N ALA A 137 -5.57 0.79 -11.90
CA ALA A 137 -5.82 0.84 -13.34
C ALA A 137 -6.29 2.22 -13.83
N ILE A 138 -7.05 2.95 -13.00
CA ILE A 138 -7.66 4.24 -13.35
C ILE A 138 -7.32 5.29 -12.27
N PRO A 139 -6.09 5.84 -12.28
CA PRO A 139 -5.66 6.85 -11.30
C PRO A 139 -6.56 8.09 -11.24
N ALA A 140 -7.22 8.41 -12.35
CA ALA A 140 -8.14 9.54 -12.44
C ALA A 140 -9.25 9.53 -11.39
N ILE A 141 -9.69 8.34 -10.95
CA ILE A 141 -10.71 8.21 -9.90
C ILE A 141 -10.22 8.83 -8.58
N SER A 142 -8.96 8.55 -8.21
CA SER A 142 -8.32 9.11 -7.01
C SER A 142 -8.06 10.62 -7.12
N LEU A 143 -7.83 11.11 -8.34
CA LEU A 143 -7.39 12.46 -8.62
C LEU A 143 -8.54 13.41 -8.96
N CYS A 144 -9.73 12.90 -9.29
CA CYS A 144 -10.87 13.68 -9.71
C CYS A 144 -11.23 14.79 -8.70
N LEU A 145 -11.35 14.43 -7.43
CA LEU A 145 -11.72 15.38 -6.37
C LEU A 145 -10.61 16.40 -6.08
N PRO A 146 -9.33 16.00 -5.86
CA PRO A 146 -8.24 16.96 -5.71
C PRO A 146 -8.11 17.92 -6.89
N GLN A 147 -8.23 17.45 -8.12
CA GLN A 147 -8.13 18.31 -9.32
C GLN A 147 -9.28 19.33 -9.42
N LEU A 148 -10.45 19.00 -8.90
CA LEU A 148 -11.61 19.92 -8.91
C LEU A 148 -11.42 21.09 -7.92
N PHE A 149 -10.72 20.86 -6.79
CA PHE A 149 -10.57 21.85 -5.73
C PHE A 149 -9.22 22.59 -5.74
N TYR A 150 -8.22 22.06 -6.40
CA TYR A 150 -6.87 22.64 -6.50
C TYR A 150 -6.56 23.04 -7.96
N HIS A 151 -7.34 23.95 -8.47
CA HIS A 151 -7.07 24.62 -9.75
C HIS A 151 -6.36 25.93 -9.51
#